data_d72c75292d0a18c31d0e39433b625a23
#
_entry.id   d72c75292d0a18c31d0e39433b625a23
#
_cell.length_a   1.000
_cell.length_b   1.000
_cell.length_c   1.000
_cell.angle_alpha   90.00
_cell.angle_beta   90.00
_cell.angle_gamma   90.00
#
_symmetry.space_group_name_H-M   'P 1'
#
loop_
_entity.id
_entity.type
_entity.pdbx_description
1 polymer ?
#
loop_
_entity_poly.entity_id
_entity_poly.type
_entity_poly.pdbx_seq_one_letter_code
_entity_poly.pdbx_strand_id
1 'polypeptide(L)'
;MTTSQSNSQGILFILMGMALFSIQDALIKFIYEDAALYELYFGRTFVALILLIGYLKFSKQKIRLKTHYPFLTIVRVICFFFGFSFFYISLTYMSLAMANALFFSSPFFVSILATIFLKEKVGIRRWSAIFIGFLGVYIVLNPNFNDFDYMKLAPVACALCYSISMTITKITSNKDNVFTQMIHLYFGALLISILFYIYTGDGQINNFNDPTFQFIFREWFSNPSYAWPYIVAMGFIGAFAFYFVFNAYSIASPSVVSLYEYSLIIWSILTGFILFNNIPTSRTFIGVSIIIGAGIYIYFREKVKDQMIVTDSPRSSIMPSM
;
A
#
# COMPACT_ATOMS: atom_id res chain seq x y z
N MET A 1 -6.56 11.62 21.86
CA MET A 1 -6.00 10.26 21.84
C MET A 1 -4.54 10.35 22.20
N THR A 2 -4.03 9.49 23.07
CA THR A 2 -2.60 9.40 23.34
C THR A 2 -1.88 8.85 22.09
N THR A 3 -0.61 9.20 21.88
CA THR A 3 0.20 8.72 20.74
C THR A 3 0.22 7.18 20.63
N SER A 4 0.12 6.46 21.75
CA SER A 4 0.03 5.00 21.81
C SER A 4 -1.29 4.46 21.25
N GLN A 5 -2.41 5.04 21.64
CA GLN A 5 -3.71 4.61 21.14
C GLN A 5 -3.80 4.82 19.62
N SER A 6 -3.26 5.92 19.10
CA SER A 6 -3.24 6.19 17.67
C SER A 6 -2.31 5.21 16.90
N ASN A 7 -1.16 4.85 17.47
CA ASN A 7 -0.27 3.86 16.86
C ASN A 7 -0.90 2.46 16.84
N SER A 8 -1.54 2.03 17.95
CA SER A 8 -2.22 0.71 18.00
C SER A 8 -3.36 0.60 17.00
N GLN A 9 -4.16 1.67 16.84
CA GLN A 9 -5.21 1.71 15.82
C GLN A 9 -4.62 1.74 14.40
N GLY A 10 -3.55 2.48 14.19
CA GLY A 10 -2.84 2.51 12.92
C GLY A 10 -2.29 1.14 12.52
N ILE A 11 -1.75 0.39 13.48
CA ILE A 11 -1.28 -0.99 13.27
C ILE A 11 -2.45 -1.90 12.84
N LEU A 12 -3.59 -1.82 13.52
CA LEU A 12 -4.75 -2.61 13.13
C LEU A 12 -5.21 -2.27 11.71
N PHE A 13 -5.29 -0.98 11.37
CA PHE A 13 -5.68 -0.55 10.03
C PHE A 13 -4.70 -1.01 8.95
N ILE A 14 -3.39 -0.93 9.18
CA ILE A 14 -2.43 -1.39 8.17
C ILE A 14 -2.50 -2.91 7.96
N LEU A 15 -2.68 -3.70 9.02
CA LEU A 15 -2.84 -5.15 8.91
C LEU A 15 -4.08 -5.53 8.08
N MET A 16 -5.21 -4.85 8.29
CA MET A 16 -6.43 -5.05 7.50
C MET A 16 -6.23 -4.61 6.04
N GLY A 17 -5.57 -3.48 5.82
CA GLY A 17 -5.25 -2.97 4.49
C GLY A 17 -4.36 -3.93 3.71
N MET A 18 -3.31 -4.48 4.34
CA MET A 18 -2.40 -5.43 3.72
C MET A 18 -3.09 -6.76 3.38
N ALA A 19 -4.00 -7.25 4.24
CA ALA A 19 -4.81 -8.42 3.94
C ALA A 19 -5.64 -8.24 2.65
N LEU A 20 -6.30 -7.09 2.52
CA LEU A 20 -7.10 -6.77 1.33
C LEU A 20 -6.23 -6.58 0.09
N PHE A 21 -5.07 -5.94 0.21
CA PHE A 21 -4.14 -5.82 -0.92
C PHE A 21 -3.63 -7.18 -1.39
N SER A 22 -3.36 -8.13 -0.49
CA SER A 22 -2.97 -9.49 -0.87
C SER A 22 -4.04 -10.18 -1.73
N ILE A 23 -5.31 -10.01 -1.39
CA ILE A 23 -6.43 -10.55 -2.21
C ILE A 23 -6.48 -9.81 -3.56
N GLN A 24 -6.35 -8.49 -3.57
CA GLN A 24 -6.34 -7.70 -4.80
C GLN A 24 -5.20 -8.11 -5.74
N ASP A 25 -3.99 -8.32 -5.22
CA ASP A 25 -2.83 -8.73 -6.00
C ASP A 25 -3.05 -10.12 -6.63
N ALA A 26 -3.67 -11.03 -5.88
CA ALA A 26 -4.06 -12.34 -6.42
C ALA A 26 -5.06 -12.22 -7.57
N LEU A 27 -6.08 -11.35 -7.44
CA LEU A 27 -7.07 -11.13 -8.51
C LEU A 27 -6.42 -10.53 -9.77
N ILE A 28 -5.48 -9.59 -9.61
CA ILE A 28 -4.74 -9.04 -10.75
C ILE A 28 -3.93 -10.13 -11.44
N LYS A 29 -3.27 -11.00 -10.67
CA LYS A 29 -2.51 -12.12 -11.22
C LYS A 29 -3.39 -13.12 -11.99
N PHE A 30 -4.68 -13.18 -11.71
CA PHE A 30 -5.63 -14.01 -12.48
C PHE A 30 -5.98 -13.44 -13.84
N ILE A 31 -6.05 -12.10 -13.99
CA ILE A 31 -6.63 -11.48 -15.18
C ILE A 31 -5.66 -10.56 -15.96
N TYR A 32 -4.36 -10.51 -15.59
CA TYR A 32 -3.40 -9.65 -16.27
C TYR A 32 -3.15 -10.04 -17.74
N GLU A 33 -3.40 -11.31 -18.08
CA GLU A 33 -3.30 -11.79 -19.47
C GLU A 33 -4.52 -11.44 -20.31
N ASP A 34 -5.65 -11.11 -19.69
CA ASP A 34 -6.93 -10.90 -20.36
C ASP A 34 -7.30 -9.43 -20.53
N ALA A 35 -6.89 -8.57 -19.61
CA ALA A 35 -7.31 -7.18 -19.55
C ALA A 35 -6.11 -6.22 -19.68
N ALA A 36 -6.34 -5.01 -20.21
CA ALA A 36 -5.31 -3.98 -20.29
C ALA A 36 -5.01 -3.36 -18.92
N LEU A 37 -3.74 -3.04 -18.63
CA LEU A 37 -3.30 -2.47 -17.36
C LEU A 37 -4.15 -1.25 -16.94
N TYR A 38 -4.29 -0.28 -17.82
CA TYR A 38 -4.98 0.97 -17.48
C TYR A 38 -6.49 0.85 -17.51
N GLU A 39 -7.04 -0.15 -18.18
CA GLU A 39 -8.44 -0.54 -18.08
C GLU A 39 -8.75 -1.12 -16.69
N LEU A 40 -7.86 -1.98 -16.15
CA LEU A 40 -7.96 -2.46 -14.77
C LEU A 40 -7.94 -1.29 -13.77
N TYR A 41 -7.08 -0.30 -14.00
CA TYR A 41 -7.05 0.92 -13.20
C TYR A 41 -8.36 1.70 -13.28
N PHE A 42 -8.85 1.91 -14.51
CA PHE A 42 -10.10 2.63 -14.74
C PHE A 42 -11.26 1.93 -14.03
N GLY A 43 -11.48 0.64 -14.31
CA GLY A 43 -12.63 -0.11 -13.80
C GLY A 43 -12.64 -0.18 -12.26
N ARG A 44 -11.52 -0.62 -11.65
CA ARG A 44 -11.44 -0.70 -10.18
C ARG A 44 -11.60 0.66 -9.49
N THR A 45 -10.99 1.72 -10.07
CA THR A 45 -11.02 3.06 -9.48
C THR A 45 -12.39 3.70 -9.64
N PHE A 46 -13.08 3.45 -10.76
CA PHE A 46 -14.44 3.90 -10.99
C PHE A 46 -15.41 3.29 -9.96
N VAL A 47 -15.34 1.98 -9.73
CA VAL A 47 -16.12 1.30 -8.69
C VAL A 47 -15.80 1.84 -7.30
N ALA A 48 -14.50 2.00 -6.98
CA ALA A 48 -14.08 2.53 -5.67
C ALA A 48 -14.58 3.97 -5.44
N LEU A 49 -14.57 4.81 -6.46
CA LEU A 49 -15.09 6.18 -6.37
C LEU A 49 -16.61 6.21 -6.15
N ILE A 50 -17.36 5.37 -6.87
CA ILE A 50 -18.83 5.24 -6.67
C ILE A 50 -19.13 4.82 -5.24
N LEU A 51 -18.43 3.81 -4.72
CA LEU A 51 -18.60 3.33 -3.34
C LEU A 51 -18.28 4.43 -2.33
N LEU A 52 -17.20 5.16 -2.52
CA LEU A 52 -16.81 6.25 -1.63
C LEU A 52 -17.85 7.37 -1.63
N ILE A 53 -18.31 7.81 -2.80
CA ILE A 53 -19.34 8.84 -2.91
C ILE A 53 -20.66 8.34 -2.30
N GLY A 54 -21.06 7.10 -2.58
CA GLY A 54 -22.23 6.45 -2.01
C GLY A 54 -22.18 6.43 -0.47
N TYR A 55 -21.06 5.99 0.10
CA TYR A 55 -20.83 6.01 1.54
C TYR A 55 -20.95 7.41 2.14
N LEU A 56 -20.30 8.42 1.53
CA LEU A 56 -20.36 9.79 2.03
C LEU A 56 -21.76 10.38 1.99
N LYS A 57 -22.53 10.10 0.94
CA LYS A 57 -23.95 10.52 0.85
C LYS A 57 -24.80 9.82 1.90
N PHE A 58 -24.66 8.50 2.06
CA PHE A 58 -25.42 7.71 3.04
C PHE A 58 -25.12 8.14 4.48
N SER A 59 -23.83 8.37 4.81
CA SER A 59 -23.38 8.84 6.13
C SER A 59 -23.59 10.34 6.34
N LYS A 60 -24.22 11.06 5.38
CA LYS A 60 -24.46 12.51 5.42
C LYS A 60 -23.19 13.34 5.66
N GLN A 61 -22.03 12.81 5.28
CA GLN A 61 -20.77 13.53 5.37
C GLN A 61 -20.62 14.48 4.19
N LYS A 62 -20.05 15.67 4.46
CA LYS A 62 -19.79 16.65 3.40
C LYS A 62 -18.68 16.18 2.48
N ILE A 63 -18.98 16.06 1.18
CA ILE A 63 -17.98 15.83 0.14
C ILE A 63 -17.13 17.09 0.01
N ARG A 64 -15.87 17.01 0.38
CA ARG A 64 -14.91 18.11 0.25
C ARG A 64 -13.97 17.83 -0.91
N LEU A 65 -14.10 18.61 -2.00
CA LEU A 65 -13.23 18.51 -3.16
C LEU A 65 -12.02 19.43 -3.08
N LYS A 66 -12.10 20.46 -2.23
CA LYS A 66 -10.98 21.40 -2.07
C LYS A 66 -9.94 20.83 -1.13
N THR A 67 -8.70 20.73 -1.62
CA THR A 67 -7.51 20.38 -0.81
C THR A 67 -6.79 21.65 -0.37
N HIS A 68 -6.17 21.60 0.81
CA HIS A 68 -5.27 22.67 1.29
C HIS A 68 -3.85 22.54 0.72
N TYR A 69 -3.54 21.39 0.08
CA TYR A 69 -2.20 21.07 -0.42
C TYR A 69 -2.23 20.60 -1.88
N PRO A 70 -2.62 21.47 -2.85
CA PRO A 70 -2.85 21.05 -4.24
C PRO A 70 -1.62 20.41 -4.88
N PHE A 71 -0.44 21.00 -4.71
CA PHE A 71 0.80 20.45 -5.27
C PHE A 71 1.14 19.05 -4.70
N LEU A 72 1.10 18.90 -3.38
CA LEU A 72 1.37 17.60 -2.75
C LEU A 72 0.32 16.55 -3.16
N THR A 73 -0.92 16.96 -3.35
CA THR A 73 -1.98 16.07 -3.82
C THR A 73 -1.70 15.56 -5.24
N ILE A 74 -1.26 16.43 -6.15
CA ILE A 74 -0.87 16.04 -7.51
C ILE A 74 0.32 15.08 -7.47
N VAL A 75 1.37 15.41 -6.73
CA VAL A 75 2.54 14.52 -6.58
C VAL A 75 2.12 13.15 -6.04
N ARG A 76 1.25 13.11 -5.02
CA ARG A 76 0.73 11.87 -4.47
C ARG A 76 -0.01 11.02 -5.51
N VAL A 77 -0.90 11.64 -6.30
CA VAL A 77 -1.66 10.95 -7.35
C VAL A 77 -0.72 10.36 -8.39
N ILE A 78 0.25 11.14 -8.86
CA ILE A 78 1.22 10.71 -9.86
C ILE A 78 2.07 9.55 -9.32
N CYS A 79 2.63 9.69 -8.11
CA CYS A 79 3.43 8.65 -7.48
C CYS A 79 2.61 7.37 -7.28
N PHE A 80 1.36 7.48 -6.83
CA PHE A 80 0.50 6.31 -6.65
C PHE A 80 0.20 5.61 -7.97
N PHE A 81 -0.22 6.35 -8.98
CA PHE A 81 -0.59 5.79 -10.26
C PHE A 81 0.59 5.09 -10.94
N PHE A 82 1.69 5.80 -11.14
CA PHE A 82 2.86 5.24 -11.81
C PHE A 82 3.60 4.22 -10.94
N GLY A 83 3.63 4.42 -9.62
CA GLY A 83 4.23 3.45 -8.71
C GLY A 83 3.58 2.08 -8.82
N PHE A 84 2.27 2.00 -8.69
CA PHE A 84 1.55 0.73 -8.85
C PHE A 84 1.57 0.22 -10.31
N SER A 85 1.63 1.11 -11.32
CA SER A 85 1.86 0.68 -12.70
C SER A 85 3.17 -0.08 -12.83
N PHE A 86 4.28 0.40 -12.25
CA PHE A 86 5.55 -0.32 -12.21
C PHE A 86 5.43 -1.68 -11.52
N PHE A 87 4.69 -1.75 -10.41
CA PHE A 87 4.47 -3.00 -9.73
C PHE A 87 3.70 -4.02 -10.59
N TYR A 88 2.59 -3.62 -11.20
CA TYR A 88 1.78 -4.53 -12.02
C TYR A 88 2.48 -4.93 -13.32
N ILE A 89 3.22 -4.02 -13.93
CA ILE A 89 4.09 -4.34 -15.07
C ILE A 89 5.10 -5.41 -14.67
N SER A 90 5.68 -5.35 -13.47
CA SER A 90 6.64 -6.35 -13.03
C SER A 90 6.08 -7.77 -12.94
N LEU A 91 4.76 -7.92 -12.76
CA LEU A 91 4.10 -9.23 -12.70
C LEU A 91 4.07 -9.97 -14.06
N THR A 92 4.37 -9.29 -15.17
CA THR A 92 4.46 -9.92 -16.48
C THR A 92 5.74 -10.72 -16.67
N TYR A 93 6.83 -10.36 -15.98
CA TYR A 93 8.14 -11.01 -16.12
C TYR A 93 8.72 -11.56 -14.83
N MET A 94 8.05 -11.38 -13.67
CA MET A 94 8.47 -12.00 -12.42
C MET A 94 7.28 -12.55 -11.63
N SER A 95 7.58 -13.44 -10.67
CA SER A 95 6.56 -13.96 -9.77
C SER A 95 6.07 -12.87 -8.81
N LEU A 96 4.79 -13.00 -8.37
CA LEU A 96 4.21 -12.11 -7.35
C LEU A 96 5.07 -12.07 -6.07
N ALA A 97 5.62 -13.21 -5.67
CA ALA A 97 6.50 -13.30 -4.51
C ALA A 97 7.77 -12.45 -4.69
N MET A 98 8.41 -12.49 -5.86
CA MET A 98 9.61 -11.70 -6.13
C MET A 98 9.29 -10.20 -6.21
N ALA A 99 8.19 -9.82 -6.86
CA ALA A 99 7.75 -8.43 -6.92
C ALA A 99 7.48 -7.87 -5.51
N ASN A 100 6.77 -8.62 -4.67
CA ASN A 100 6.54 -8.27 -3.27
C ASN A 100 7.85 -8.16 -2.46
N ALA A 101 8.82 -9.07 -2.70
CA ALA A 101 10.12 -8.99 -2.03
C ALA A 101 10.80 -7.66 -2.24
N LEU A 102 10.83 -7.23 -3.49
CA LEU A 102 11.49 -5.99 -3.88
C LEU A 102 10.67 -4.76 -3.38
N PHE A 103 9.35 -4.85 -3.41
CA PHE A 103 8.46 -3.82 -2.84
C PHE A 103 8.66 -3.65 -1.32
N PHE A 104 9.05 -4.69 -0.59
CA PHE A 104 9.33 -4.59 0.85
C PHE A 104 10.57 -3.74 1.20
N SER A 105 11.21 -3.11 0.22
CA SER A 105 12.09 -1.96 0.47
C SER A 105 11.31 -0.71 0.95
N SER A 106 9.97 -0.68 0.82
CA SER A 106 9.12 0.47 1.22
C SER A 106 9.28 0.90 2.68
N PRO A 107 9.39 0.04 3.71
CA PRO A 107 9.58 0.49 5.08
C PRO A 107 10.89 1.25 5.31
N PHE A 108 11.95 0.94 4.54
CA PHE A 108 13.18 1.73 4.58
C PHE A 108 12.95 3.13 4.03
N PHE A 109 12.33 3.24 2.86
CA PHE A 109 12.04 4.54 2.25
C PHE A 109 11.08 5.37 3.10
N VAL A 110 10.00 4.77 3.64
CA VAL A 110 9.08 5.45 4.55
C VAL A 110 9.80 6.00 5.78
N SER A 111 10.69 5.19 6.40
CA SER A 111 11.42 5.62 7.59
C SER A 111 12.41 6.75 7.30
N ILE A 112 13.08 6.72 6.15
CA ILE A 112 13.97 7.79 5.69
C ILE A 112 13.15 9.08 5.47
N LEU A 113 12.06 8.99 4.70
CA LEU A 113 11.22 10.14 4.39
C LEU A 113 10.54 10.71 5.64
N ALA A 114 10.10 9.85 6.58
CA ALA A 114 9.55 10.29 7.86
C ALA A 114 10.58 11.05 8.70
N THR A 115 11.84 10.62 8.68
CA THR A 115 12.92 11.33 9.37
C THR A 115 13.19 12.69 8.75
N ILE A 116 13.22 12.78 7.41
CA ILE A 116 13.56 14.02 6.68
C ILE A 116 12.39 15.01 6.72
N PHE A 117 11.20 14.59 6.33
CA PHE A 117 10.04 15.48 6.10
C PHE A 117 9.14 15.65 7.32
N LEU A 118 9.00 14.63 8.16
CA LEU A 118 8.16 14.67 9.36
C LEU A 118 8.98 14.92 10.63
N LYS A 119 10.32 14.98 10.52
CA LYS A 119 11.25 15.13 11.64
C LYS A 119 11.05 14.06 12.73
N GLU A 120 10.60 12.86 12.34
CA GLU A 120 10.47 11.74 13.26
C GLU A 120 11.84 11.27 13.74
N LYS A 121 11.98 11.07 15.05
CA LYS A 121 13.18 10.47 15.64
C LYS A 121 13.10 8.96 15.53
N VAL A 122 13.57 8.41 14.42
CA VAL A 122 13.65 6.95 14.21
C VAL A 122 14.91 6.44 14.91
N GLY A 123 14.73 5.82 16.10
CA GLY A 123 15.83 5.26 16.86
C GLY A 123 16.39 3.97 16.27
N ILE A 124 17.60 3.60 16.70
CA ILE A 124 18.31 2.40 16.22
C ILE A 124 17.47 1.12 16.33
N ARG A 125 16.61 1.01 17.32
CA ARG A 125 15.73 -0.16 17.51
C ARG A 125 14.68 -0.32 16.43
N ARG A 126 14.11 0.78 15.92
CA ARG A 126 13.20 0.74 14.76
C ARG A 126 13.95 0.35 13.50
N TRP A 127 15.14 0.91 13.28
CA TRP A 127 16.00 0.53 12.18
C TRP A 127 16.37 -0.95 12.22
N SER A 128 16.74 -1.47 13.41
CA SER A 128 17.03 -2.90 13.58
C SER A 128 15.82 -3.77 13.25
N ALA A 129 14.62 -3.39 13.71
CA ALA A 129 13.40 -4.17 13.41
C ALA A 129 13.03 -4.15 11.93
N ILE A 130 13.18 -3.00 11.25
CA ILE A 130 12.99 -2.90 9.80
C ILE A 130 13.96 -3.84 9.07
N PHE A 131 15.23 -3.81 9.45
CA PHE A 131 16.25 -4.66 8.86
C PHE A 131 16.00 -6.16 9.13
N ILE A 132 15.64 -6.52 10.37
CA ILE A 132 15.30 -7.91 10.73
C ILE A 132 14.06 -8.38 9.98
N GLY A 133 13.02 -7.54 9.89
CA GLY A 133 11.82 -7.84 9.10
C GLY A 133 12.17 -8.10 7.62
N PHE A 134 13.03 -7.27 7.03
CA PHE A 134 13.50 -7.45 5.66
C PHE A 134 14.32 -8.74 5.47
N LEU A 135 15.16 -9.10 6.45
CA LEU A 135 15.88 -10.39 6.42
C LEU A 135 14.88 -11.56 6.46
N GLY A 136 13.81 -11.46 7.25
CA GLY A 136 12.74 -12.47 7.27
C GLY A 136 12.08 -12.62 5.89
N VAL A 137 11.76 -11.50 5.23
CA VAL A 137 11.25 -11.48 3.85
C VAL A 137 12.24 -12.14 2.89
N TYR A 138 13.52 -11.77 2.96
CA TYR A 138 14.56 -12.35 2.12
C TYR A 138 14.65 -13.89 2.25
N ILE A 139 14.55 -14.41 3.49
CA ILE A 139 14.57 -15.86 3.76
C ILE A 139 13.34 -16.56 3.13
N VAL A 140 12.14 -15.95 3.26
CA VAL A 140 10.91 -16.52 2.66
C VAL A 140 11.05 -16.62 1.15
N LEU A 141 11.52 -15.58 0.52
CA LEU A 141 11.48 -15.41 -0.92
C LEU A 141 12.66 -16.08 -1.63
N ASN A 142 13.78 -16.24 -0.91
CA ASN A 142 15.01 -16.86 -1.44
C ASN A 142 15.30 -16.41 -2.90
N PRO A 143 15.40 -15.08 -3.16
CA PRO A 143 15.47 -14.55 -4.51
C PRO A 143 16.75 -15.03 -5.23
N ASN A 144 16.61 -15.44 -6.49
CA ASN A 144 17.75 -15.76 -7.33
C ASN A 144 18.20 -14.49 -8.08
N PHE A 145 19.39 -13.96 -7.76
CA PHE A 145 19.94 -12.75 -8.37
C PHE A 145 20.95 -13.03 -9.49
N ASN A 146 21.11 -14.27 -9.92
CA ASN A 146 22.11 -14.62 -10.94
C ASN A 146 21.81 -13.99 -12.31
N ASP A 147 20.53 -13.69 -12.60
CA ASP A 147 20.08 -13.03 -13.82
C ASP A 147 19.53 -11.64 -13.48
N PHE A 148 20.44 -10.69 -13.20
CA PHE A 148 20.02 -9.32 -12.91
C PHE A 148 19.58 -8.59 -14.19
N ASP A 149 18.31 -8.20 -14.20
CA ASP A 149 17.72 -7.33 -15.22
C ASP A 149 17.25 -6.02 -14.56
N TYR A 150 17.48 -4.88 -15.23
CA TYR A 150 17.04 -3.56 -14.75
C TYR A 150 15.53 -3.48 -14.54
N MET A 151 14.74 -4.23 -15.31
CA MET A 151 13.29 -4.33 -15.14
C MET A 151 12.90 -4.85 -13.74
N LYS A 152 13.76 -5.63 -13.08
CA LYS A 152 13.56 -6.09 -11.70
C LYS A 152 13.59 -4.95 -10.67
N LEU A 153 14.03 -3.75 -11.05
CA LEU A 153 13.96 -2.56 -10.20
C LEU A 153 12.57 -1.89 -10.18
N ALA A 154 11.65 -2.28 -11.06
CA ALA A 154 10.31 -1.67 -11.12
C ALA A 154 9.55 -1.75 -9.77
N PRO A 155 9.53 -2.88 -9.02
CA PRO A 155 8.90 -2.91 -7.69
C PRO A 155 9.61 -2.03 -6.66
N VAL A 156 10.92 -1.81 -6.78
CA VAL A 156 11.65 -0.88 -5.90
C VAL A 156 11.27 0.57 -6.20
N ALA A 157 11.09 0.92 -7.49
CA ALA A 157 10.57 2.21 -7.89
C ALA A 157 9.13 2.41 -7.37
N CYS A 158 8.29 1.36 -7.43
CA CYS A 158 6.97 1.36 -6.79
C CYS A 158 7.08 1.64 -5.29
N ALA A 159 7.98 0.95 -4.57
CA ALA A 159 8.19 1.12 -3.14
C ALA A 159 8.56 2.57 -2.79
N LEU A 160 9.42 3.21 -3.58
CA LEU A 160 9.77 4.62 -3.41
C LEU A 160 8.56 5.54 -3.65
N CYS A 161 7.84 5.37 -4.75
CA CYS A 161 6.64 6.14 -5.08
C CYS A 161 5.55 5.99 -4.01
N TYR A 162 5.32 4.77 -3.55
CA TYR A 162 4.40 4.47 -2.45
C TYR A 162 4.82 5.19 -1.17
N SER A 163 6.09 5.13 -0.81
CA SER A 163 6.63 5.78 0.41
C SER A 163 6.49 7.29 0.38
N ILE A 164 6.72 7.92 -0.78
CA ILE A 164 6.45 9.35 -1.00
C ILE A 164 4.96 9.64 -0.78
N SER A 165 4.08 8.84 -1.37
CA SER A 165 2.63 9.00 -1.25
C SER A 165 2.14 8.87 0.18
N MET A 166 2.65 7.91 0.95
CA MET A 166 2.28 7.70 2.35
C MET A 166 2.81 8.83 3.24
N THR A 167 4.02 9.32 2.99
CA THR A 167 4.56 10.48 3.69
C THR A 167 3.71 11.73 3.42
N ILE A 168 3.31 11.97 2.17
CA ILE A 168 2.41 13.07 1.80
C ILE A 168 1.05 12.89 2.48
N THR A 169 0.51 11.67 2.55
CA THR A 169 -0.74 11.37 3.25
C THR A 169 -0.67 11.81 4.71
N LYS A 170 0.44 11.54 5.39
CA LYS A 170 0.66 12.01 6.77
C LYS A 170 0.73 13.53 6.86
N ILE A 171 1.50 14.19 5.99
CA ILE A 171 1.63 15.65 5.98
C ILE A 171 0.27 16.33 5.75
N THR A 172 -0.49 15.84 4.78
CA THR A 172 -1.77 16.44 4.38
C THR A 172 -2.91 16.14 5.35
N SER A 173 -2.80 15.08 6.16
CA SER A 173 -3.83 14.68 7.14
C SER A 173 -4.13 15.75 8.21
N ASN A 174 -3.25 16.75 8.37
CA ASN A 174 -3.47 17.85 9.29
C ASN A 174 -4.68 18.72 8.92
N LYS A 175 -5.00 18.87 7.63
CA LYS A 175 -6.08 19.72 7.12
C LYS A 175 -7.06 18.97 6.21
N ASP A 176 -6.58 17.97 5.48
CA ASP A 176 -7.39 17.18 4.56
C ASP A 176 -7.73 15.83 5.23
N ASN A 177 -9.02 15.55 5.36
CA ASN A 177 -9.43 14.25 5.89
C ASN A 177 -9.15 13.12 4.90
N VAL A 178 -9.18 11.88 5.38
CA VAL A 178 -8.89 10.68 4.58
C VAL A 178 -9.79 10.57 3.35
N PHE A 179 -11.07 10.88 3.47
CA PHE A 179 -12.01 10.80 2.35
C PHE A 179 -11.69 11.82 1.25
N THR A 180 -11.30 13.06 1.61
CA THR A 180 -10.84 14.05 0.65
C THR A 180 -9.59 13.55 -0.09
N GLN A 181 -8.65 12.95 0.64
CA GLN A 181 -7.44 12.39 0.05
C GLN A 181 -7.73 11.24 -0.91
N MET A 182 -8.67 10.35 -0.55
CA MET A 182 -9.12 9.23 -1.41
C MET A 182 -9.85 9.70 -2.66
N ILE A 183 -10.73 10.71 -2.54
CA ILE A 183 -11.43 11.31 -3.70
C ILE A 183 -10.42 11.81 -4.73
N HIS A 184 -9.40 12.56 -4.28
CA HIS A 184 -8.38 13.08 -5.20
C HIS A 184 -7.57 11.95 -5.85
N LEU A 185 -7.24 10.90 -5.08
CA LEU A 185 -6.52 9.76 -5.60
C LEU A 185 -7.32 9.07 -6.71
N TYR A 186 -8.58 8.73 -6.44
CA TYR A 186 -9.43 8.03 -7.40
C TYR A 186 -9.75 8.90 -8.61
N PHE A 187 -10.10 10.16 -8.39
CA PHE A 187 -10.38 11.08 -9.49
C PHE A 187 -9.15 11.29 -10.39
N GLY A 188 -7.97 11.50 -9.78
CA GLY A 188 -6.74 11.65 -10.53
C GLY A 188 -6.34 10.37 -11.29
N ALA A 189 -6.49 9.19 -10.67
CA ALA A 189 -6.24 7.92 -11.33
C ALA A 189 -7.19 7.67 -12.51
N LEU A 190 -8.47 8.04 -12.38
CA LEU A 190 -9.44 7.99 -13.49
C LEU A 190 -9.05 8.91 -14.63
N LEU A 191 -8.67 10.16 -14.34
CA LEU A 191 -8.23 11.11 -15.37
C LEU A 191 -7.03 10.58 -16.14
N ILE A 192 -6.02 10.08 -15.44
CA ILE A 192 -4.83 9.52 -16.09
C ILE A 192 -5.20 8.28 -16.90
N SER A 193 -6.04 7.38 -16.38
CA SER A 193 -6.51 6.20 -17.13
C SER A 193 -7.29 6.60 -18.41
N ILE A 194 -8.15 7.62 -18.36
CA ILE A 194 -8.88 8.12 -19.52
C ILE A 194 -7.91 8.69 -20.57
N LEU A 195 -6.85 9.39 -20.14
CA LEU A 195 -5.82 9.87 -21.07
C LEU A 195 -5.13 8.68 -21.77
N PHE A 196 -4.79 7.62 -21.03
CA PHE A 196 -4.26 6.40 -21.65
C PHE A 196 -5.25 5.75 -22.61
N TYR A 197 -6.55 5.70 -22.27
CA TYR A 197 -7.58 5.20 -23.18
C TYR A 197 -7.61 5.96 -24.50
N ILE A 198 -7.56 7.28 -24.46
CA ILE A 198 -7.61 8.13 -25.68
C ILE A 198 -6.41 7.84 -26.60
N TYR A 199 -5.24 7.52 -26.04
CA TYR A 199 -4.02 7.32 -26.83
C TYR A 199 -3.75 5.85 -27.18
N THR A 200 -4.22 4.89 -26.38
CA THR A 200 -3.82 3.48 -26.51
C THR A 200 -4.99 2.50 -26.45
N GLY A 201 -6.20 2.98 -26.14
CA GLY A 201 -7.34 2.12 -25.84
C GLY A 201 -7.95 1.38 -27.05
N ASP A 202 -7.65 1.82 -28.26
CA ASP A 202 -8.09 1.18 -29.52
C ASP A 202 -7.22 -0.02 -29.94
N GLY A 203 -6.15 -0.31 -29.20
CA GLY A 203 -5.25 -1.43 -29.47
C GLY A 203 -4.37 -1.28 -30.72
N GLN A 204 -4.46 -0.16 -31.48
CA GLN A 204 -3.70 0.01 -32.73
C GLN A 204 -2.18 0.02 -32.52
N ILE A 205 -1.73 0.42 -31.32
CA ILE A 205 -0.31 0.45 -30.94
C ILE A 205 0.20 -0.94 -30.52
N ASN A 206 -0.70 -1.91 -30.27
CA ASN A 206 -0.35 -3.23 -29.73
C ASN A 206 0.23 -4.16 -30.82
N ASN A 207 1.36 -3.78 -31.39
CA ASN A 207 2.11 -4.59 -32.37
C ASN A 207 3.29 -5.34 -31.74
N PHE A 208 3.26 -5.53 -30.41
CA PHE A 208 4.36 -6.11 -29.65
C PHE A 208 4.10 -7.58 -29.33
N ASN A 209 5.16 -8.40 -29.40
CA ASN A 209 5.13 -9.79 -28.93
C ASN A 209 5.47 -9.93 -27.44
N ASP A 210 6.00 -8.89 -26.82
CA ASP A 210 6.37 -8.88 -25.41
C ASP A 210 5.13 -8.77 -24.52
N PRO A 211 4.93 -9.68 -23.55
CA PRO A 211 3.77 -9.68 -22.64
C PRO A 211 3.58 -8.36 -21.89
N THR A 212 4.67 -7.65 -21.57
CA THR A 212 4.63 -6.38 -20.85
C THR A 212 3.95 -5.29 -21.69
N PHE A 213 4.38 -5.16 -22.95
CA PHE A 213 3.78 -4.19 -23.84
C PHE A 213 2.36 -4.58 -24.24
N GLN A 214 2.06 -5.88 -24.38
CA GLN A 214 0.69 -6.36 -24.58
C GLN A 214 -0.20 -5.98 -23.39
N PHE A 215 0.27 -6.10 -22.15
CA PHE A 215 -0.49 -5.72 -20.97
C PHE A 215 -0.76 -4.21 -20.91
N ILE A 216 0.17 -3.37 -21.38
CA ILE A 216 0.04 -1.90 -21.40
C ILE A 216 -0.89 -1.43 -22.54
N PHE A 217 -0.73 -1.98 -23.76
CA PHE A 217 -1.30 -1.47 -25.00
C PHE A 217 -2.42 -2.33 -25.58
N ARG A 218 -2.90 -3.33 -24.83
CA ARG A 218 -4.06 -4.14 -25.24
C ARG A 218 -5.28 -3.25 -25.45
N GLU A 219 -6.10 -3.62 -26.44
CA GLU A 219 -7.40 -3.00 -26.66
C GLU A 219 -8.28 -3.10 -25.42
N TRP A 220 -8.90 -1.98 -25.05
CA TRP A 220 -9.80 -1.93 -23.90
C TRP A 220 -11.17 -2.47 -24.28
N PHE A 221 -11.89 -2.99 -23.31
CA PHE A 221 -13.23 -3.55 -23.42
C PHE A 221 -13.33 -4.77 -24.37
N SER A 222 -12.20 -5.30 -24.83
CA SER A 222 -12.13 -6.56 -25.58
C SER A 222 -12.02 -7.79 -24.70
N ASN A 223 -12.04 -7.61 -23.38
CA ASN A 223 -11.82 -8.65 -22.37
C ASN A 223 -12.96 -9.69 -22.42
N PRO A 224 -12.64 -10.96 -22.07
CA PRO A 224 -13.65 -11.97 -21.82
C PRO A 224 -14.64 -11.53 -20.73
N SER A 225 -15.91 -11.92 -20.87
CA SER A 225 -16.97 -11.52 -19.93
C SER A 225 -16.68 -11.91 -18.47
N TYR A 226 -15.88 -12.96 -18.25
CA TYR A 226 -15.49 -13.40 -16.90
C TYR A 226 -14.51 -12.42 -16.20
N ALA A 227 -13.81 -11.53 -16.93
CA ALA A 227 -12.87 -10.58 -16.34
C ALA A 227 -13.59 -9.47 -15.55
N TRP A 228 -14.78 -9.08 -15.97
CA TRP A 228 -15.54 -7.97 -15.35
C TRP A 228 -15.85 -8.15 -13.86
N PRO A 229 -16.34 -9.33 -13.40
CA PRO A 229 -16.54 -9.56 -11.98
C PRO A 229 -15.27 -9.35 -11.14
N TYR A 230 -14.09 -9.73 -11.66
CA TYR A 230 -12.82 -9.51 -10.97
C TYR A 230 -12.45 -8.03 -10.91
N ILE A 231 -12.66 -7.26 -11.99
CA ILE A 231 -12.44 -5.81 -12.02
C ILE A 231 -13.33 -5.11 -10.99
N VAL A 232 -14.60 -5.47 -10.93
CA VAL A 232 -15.55 -4.94 -9.95
C VAL A 232 -15.14 -5.32 -8.53
N ALA A 233 -14.80 -6.59 -8.28
CA ALA A 233 -14.33 -7.07 -6.97
C ALA A 233 -13.09 -6.31 -6.52
N MET A 234 -12.12 -6.07 -7.42
CA MET A 234 -10.93 -5.26 -7.11
C MET A 234 -11.30 -3.82 -6.73
N GLY A 235 -12.34 -3.24 -7.33
CA GLY A 235 -12.83 -1.91 -6.96
C GLY A 235 -13.37 -1.88 -5.52
N PHE A 236 -14.15 -2.89 -5.12
CA PHE A 236 -14.63 -3.04 -3.73
C PHE A 236 -13.45 -3.24 -2.76
N ILE A 237 -12.61 -4.23 -3.03
CA ILE A 237 -11.47 -4.58 -2.17
C ILE A 237 -10.52 -3.39 -2.05
N GLY A 238 -10.20 -2.73 -3.18
CA GLY A 238 -9.32 -1.58 -3.21
C GLY A 238 -9.88 -0.37 -2.44
N ALA A 239 -11.20 -0.12 -2.50
CA ALA A 239 -11.81 0.96 -1.74
C ALA A 239 -11.59 0.80 -0.23
N PHE A 240 -11.81 -0.40 0.31
CA PHE A 240 -11.57 -0.70 1.73
C PHE A 240 -10.07 -0.75 2.06
N ALA A 241 -9.23 -1.34 1.20
CA ALA A 241 -7.80 -1.42 1.39
C ALA A 241 -7.19 -0.01 1.52
N PHE A 242 -7.50 0.88 0.60
CA PHE A 242 -7.02 2.27 0.65
C PHE A 242 -7.59 3.04 1.85
N TYR A 243 -8.85 2.82 2.20
CA TYR A 243 -9.42 3.41 3.41
C TYR A 243 -8.60 3.05 4.65
N PHE A 244 -8.29 1.78 4.83
CA PHE A 244 -7.50 1.32 5.98
C PHE A 244 -6.05 1.84 5.93
N VAL A 245 -5.38 1.76 4.81
CA VAL A 245 -4.00 2.24 4.69
C VAL A 245 -3.90 3.75 4.89
N PHE A 246 -4.78 4.54 4.27
CA PHE A 246 -4.77 6.00 4.45
C PHE A 246 -5.08 6.39 5.89
N ASN A 247 -6.02 5.72 6.57
CA ASN A 247 -6.25 5.94 8.00
C ASN A 247 -5.03 5.59 8.83
N ALA A 248 -4.39 4.44 8.59
CA ALA A 248 -3.20 4.03 9.31
C ALA A 248 -2.12 5.12 9.27
N TYR A 249 -1.78 5.58 8.07
CA TYR A 249 -0.76 6.62 7.89
C TYR A 249 -1.20 8.02 8.36
N SER A 250 -2.50 8.32 8.32
CA SER A 250 -3.02 9.60 8.80
C SER A 250 -2.91 9.74 10.31
N ILE A 251 -3.26 8.68 11.06
CA ILE A 251 -3.37 8.75 12.53
C ILE A 251 -2.09 8.37 13.26
N ALA A 252 -1.31 7.43 12.73
CA ALA A 252 -0.13 6.88 13.40
C ALA A 252 1.18 7.42 12.83
N SER A 253 2.30 7.07 13.47
CA SER A 253 3.66 7.36 12.99
C SER A 253 3.97 6.49 11.78
N PRO A 254 4.30 7.05 10.60
CA PRO A 254 4.67 6.31 9.40
C PRO A 254 5.78 5.29 9.61
N SER A 255 6.82 5.63 10.38
CA SER A 255 7.92 4.71 10.69
C SER A 255 7.53 3.51 11.55
N VAL A 256 6.41 3.60 12.28
CA VAL A 256 5.85 2.46 13.03
C VAL A 256 4.96 1.63 12.12
N VAL A 257 4.04 2.29 11.39
CA VAL A 257 3.05 1.62 10.53
C VAL A 257 3.74 0.84 9.42
N SER A 258 4.76 1.41 8.77
CA SER A 258 5.47 0.78 7.64
C SER A 258 6.12 -0.57 8.00
N LEU A 259 6.50 -0.78 9.26
CA LEU A 259 7.03 -2.07 9.71
C LEU A 259 5.99 -3.20 9.56
N TYR A 260 4.72 -2.88 9.77
CA TYR A 260 3.63 -3.86 9.69
C TYR A 260 3.17 -4.14 8.26
N GLU A 261 3.68 -3.40 7.27
CA GLU A 261 3.49 -3.73 5.85
C GLU A 261 4.09 -5.09 5.48
N TYR A 262 5.12 -5.53 6.21
CA TYR A 262 5.66 -6.88 6.05
C TYR A 262 4.62 -7.98 6.29
N SER A 263 3.50 -7.68 6.96
CA SER A 263 2.38 -8.61 7.10
C SER A 263 1.76 -9.01 5.76
N LEU A 264 1.93 -8.21 4.71
CA LEU A 264 1.49 -8.55 3.35
C LEU A 264 2.03 -9.92 2.92
N ILE A 265 3.26 -10.29 3.32
CA ILE A 265 3.81 -11.60 2.96
C ILE A 265 3.05 -12.73 3.64
N ILE A 266 2.61 -12.53 4.89
CA ILE A 266 1.83 -13.53 5.63
C ILE A 266 0.49 -13.74 4.91
N TRP A 267 -0.17 -12.64 4.55
CA TRP A 267 -1.42 -12.68 3.81
C TRP A 267 -1.25 -13.26 2.41
N SER A 268 -0.15 -12.94 1.71
CA SER A 268 0.16 -13.48 0.38
C SER A 268 0.43 -14.99 0.43
N ILE A 269 1.01 -15.51 1.50
CA ILE A 269 1.19 -16.94 1.71
C ILE A 269 -0.18 -17.61 1.94
N LEU A 270 -1.03 -17.02 2.77
CA LEU A 270 -2.38 -17.53 3.02
C LEU A 270 -3.24 -17.52 1.76
N THR A 271 -3.26 -16.42 1.01
CA THR A 271 -3.99 -16.36 -0.27
C THR A 271 -3.40 -17.28 -1.31
N GLY A 272 -2.08 -17.43 -1.36
CA GLY A 272 -1.39 -18.39 -2.23
C GLY A 272 -1.75 -19.84 -1.91
N PHE A 273 -1.87 -20.19 -0.64
CA PHE A 273 -2.31 -21.51 -0.22
C PHE A 273 -3.79 -21.77 -0.55
N ILE A 274 -4.66 -20.82 -0.23
CA ILE A 274 -6.12 -20.98 -0.40
C ILE A 274 -6.52 -20.95 -1.88
N LEU A 275 -5.97 -20.03 -2.68
CA LEU A 275 -6.40 -19.81 -4.06
C LEU A 275 -5.60 -20.64 -5.09
N PHE A 276 -4.34 -20.96 -4.78
CA PHE A 276 -3.42 -21.60 -5.73
C PHE A 276 -2.86 -22.93 -5.21
N ASN A 277 -3.31 -23.43 -4.03
CA ASN A 277 -2.79 -24.64 -3.36
C ASN A 277 -1.26 -24.63 -3.16
N ASN A 278 -0.65 -23.47 -3.03
CA ASN A 278 0.78 -23.35 -2.80
C ASN A 278 1.12 -23.70 -1.35
N ILE A 279 1.79 -24.84 -1.14
CA ILE A 279 2.17 -25.31 0.21
C ILE A 279 3.40 -24.52 0.69
N PRO A 280 3.33 -23.88 1.88
CA PRO A 280 4.46 -23.16 2.45
C PRO A 280 5.64 -24.10 2.77
N THR A 281 6.86 -23.68 2.43
CA THR A 281 8.08 -24.44 2.73
C THR A 281 8.56 -24.19 4.17
N SER A 282 9.49 -25.02 4.67
CA SER A 282 10.13 -24.77 5.98
C SER A 282 10.80 -23.40 6.07
N ARG A 283 11.39 -22.91 4.97
CA ARG A 283 11.96 -21.56 4.90
C ARG A 283 10.91 -20.48 5.09
N THR A 284 9.72 -20.68 4.54
CA THR A 284 8.58 -19.79 4.72
C THR A 284 8.22 -19.65 6.20
N PHE A 285 8.14 -20.74 6.94
CA PHE A 285 7.84 -20.70 8.38
C PHE A 285 8.91 -19.97 9.17
N ILE A 286 10.20 -20.19 8.88
CA ILE A 286 11.31 -19.48 9.55
C ILE A 286 11.21 -17.97 9.29
N GLY A 287 11.11 -17.56 8.04
CA GLY A 287 11.07 -16.13 7.68
C GLY A 287 9.83 -15.42 8.23
N VAL A 288 8.65 -16.04 8.18
CA VAL A 288 7.42 -15.51 8.79
C VAL A 288 7.57 -15.35 10.30
N SER A 289 8.18 -16.32 10.98
CA SER A 289 8.45 -16.21 12.43
C SER A 289 9.35 -15.02 12.78
N ILE A 290 10.35 -14.74 11.95
CA ILE A 290 11.24 -13.57 12.10
C ILE A 290 10.44 -12.26 11.88
N ILE A 291 9.59 -12.19 10.85
CA ILE A 291 8.75 -11.01 10.56
C ILE A 291 7.79 -10.73 11.72
N ILE A 292 7.10 -11.76 12.20
CA ILE A 292 6.17 -11.65 13.34
C ILE A 292 6.93 -11.21 14.59
N GLY A 293 8.10 -11.82 14.86
CA GLY A 293 8.94 -11.48 16.00
C GLY A 293 9.39 -10.00 15.99
N ALA A 294 9.81 -9.49 14.83
CA ALA A 294 10.18 -8.08 14.66
C ALA A 294 8.99 -7.15 14.90
N GLY A 295 7.80 -7.47 14.38
CA GLY A 295 6.57 -6.71 14.58
C GLY A 295 6.15 -6.68 16.07
N ILE A 296 6.13 -7.85 16.73
CA ILE A 296 5.79 -7.98 18.15
C ILE A 296 6.79 -7.20 19.03
N TYR A 297 8.10 -7.30 18.76
CA TYR A 297 9.11 -6.56 19.48
C TYR A 297 8.86 -5.05 19.48
N ILE A 298 8.58 -4.47 18.32
CA ILE A 298 8.28 -3.04 18.19
C ILE A 298 6.97 -2.68 18.87
N TYR A 299 5.91 -3.50 18.74
CA TYR A 299 4.63 -3.25 19.37
C TYR A 299 4.76 -3.10 20.90
N PHE A 300 5.39 -4.08 21.57
CA PHE A 300 5.59 -4.00 23.01
C PHE A 300 6.49 -2.83 23.41
N ARG A 301 7.50 -2.54 22.61
CA ARG A 301 8.44 -1.46 22.89
C ARG A 301 7.81 -0.07 22.80
N GLU A 302 6.97 0.17 21.81
CA GLU A 302 6.23 1.43 21.70
C GLU A 302 5.23 1.58 22.85
N LYS A 303 4.55 0.51 23.23
CA LYS A 303 3.62 0.50 24.37
C LYS A 303 4.30 0.84 25.70
N VAL A 304 5.49 0.27 25.98
CA VAL A 304 6.26 0.55 27.20
C VAL A 304 6.73 2.01 27.23
N LYS A 305 7.19 2.54 26.09
CA LYS A 305 7.67 3.93 26.02
C LYS A 305 6.57 4.93 26.37
N ASP A 306 5.34 4.69 25.92
CA ASP A 306 4.22 5.57 26.22
C ASP A 306 3.76 5.47 27.69
N GLN A 307 3.85 4.29 28.31
CA GLN A 307 3.57 4.15 29.74
C GLN A 307 4.56 4.94 30.60
N MET A 308 5.85 4.96 30.25
CA MET A 308 6.86 5.77 30.95
C MET A 308 6.59 7.26 30.82
N ILE A 309 6.17 7.75 29.64
CA ILE A 309 5.86 9.18 29.43
C ILE A 309 4.64 9.60 30.28
N VAL A 310 3.65 8.72 30.45
CA VAL A 310 2.46 9.00 31.26
C VAL A 310 2.78 9.00 32.77
N THR A 311 3.72 8.17 33.23
CA THR A 311 4.16 8.12 34.64
C THR A 311 5.10 9.27 35.02
N ASP A 312 5.87 9.79 34.05
CA ASP A 312 6.81 10.90 34.27
C ASP A 312 6.17 12.31 34.09
N SER A 313 4.89 12.39 33.73
CA SER A 313 4.18 13.68 33.76
C SER A 313 3.99 14.07 35.24
N PRO A 314 4.47 15.28 35.69
CA PRO A 314 4.28 15.68 37.07
C PRO A 314 2.77 15.72 37.36
N ARG A 315 2.34 14.93 38.35
CA ARG A 315 1.01 15.08 38.93
C ARG A 315 0.92 16.51 39.41
N SER A 316 0.09 17.31 38.75
CA SER A 316 -0.27 18.61 39.28
C SER A 316 -0.74 18.40 40.70
N SER A 317 0.10 18.78 41.67
CA SER A 317 -0.26 18.86 43.06
C SER A 317 -1.41 19.86 43.17
N ILE A 318 -2.63 19.35 43.23
CA ILE A 318 -3.77 20.12 43.67
C ILE A 318 -3.51 20.33 45.15
N MET A 319 -2.96 21.48 45.51
CA MET A 319 -3.02 21.97 46.89
C MET A 319 -4.48 22.30 47.21
N PRO A 320 -5.07 21.77 48.27
CA PRO A 320 -6.34 22.28 48.73
C PRO A 320 -6.09 23.70 49.29
N SER A 321 -6.78 24.67 48.70
CA SER A 321 -6.88 26.00 49.30
C SER A 321 -7.56 25.92 50.65
N MET A 322 -6.84 26.32 51.70
CA MET A 322 -7.45 26.71 52.99
C MET A 322 -8.20 28.02 52.83
#